data_ff366e60148b9a6955aa4314782b1e29
#
_entry.id   ff366e60148b9a6955aa4314782b1e29
#
_cell.length_a   1.000
_cell.length_b   1.000
_cell.length_c   1.000
_cell.angle_alpha   90.00
_cell.angle_beta   90.00
_cell.angle_gamma   90.00
#
_symmetry.space_group_name_H-M   'P 1'
#
loop_
_entity.id
_entity.type
_entity.pdbx_description
1 polymer ?
#
loop_
_entity_poly.entity_id
_entity_poly.type
_entity_poly.pdbx_seq_one_letter_code
_entity_poly.pdbx_strand_id
1 'polypeptide(L)'
;MKLKVLWLSLMALAFSLTLAQMPPQMAELPLPQDPEILMGTLDNGIKYYIMQNSRPANRAELRLYVDAGSILEDEDQLGLAHFTEHMAFNGTTNFGKSEVVDYLGSIGMGFANGLNAMTSYDFTMYQLKIPTDDQEQLEKGFLILSDMADKVSFDPDELEKERGVIIEEWRMGHNAQSRIGDTVSKVRFAGSRYATRMPIGTYESLTTFERDQIVRFYEDWYRPDLQSVVVIGDLEVEAALALVETYFGAIPARENPRPREVFEVPSHPAARAVVATDPEYPYSTISASWDRDATTFQTMGDYYRDLHEQLFFNMLNARLEELIQEEDPPF
;
A
#
# COMPACT_ATOMS: atom_id res chain seq x y z
N MET A 1 -48.14 -34.25 7.75
CA MET A 1 -47.00 -34.37 6.82
C MET A 1 -46.13 -33.12 6.74
N LYS A 2 -46.69 -31.90 6.71
CA LYS A 2 -45.92 -30.64 6.62
C LYS A 2 -45.00 -30.36 7.83
N LEU A 3 -45.38 -30.74 9.04
CA LEU A 3 -44.59 -30.50 10.26
C LEU A 3 -43.30 -31.36 10.33
N LYS A 4 -43.37 -32.61 9.86
CA LYS A 4 -42.24 -33.55 9.86
C LYS A 4 -41.16 -33.16 8.81
N VAL A 5 -41.57 -32.56 7.69
CA VAL A 5 -40.64 -32.06 6.65
C VAL A 5 -39.90 -30.82 7.16
N LEU A 6 -40.58 -29.95 7.92
CA LEU A 6 -39.97 -28.77 8.52
C LEU A 6 -38.86 -29.12 9.55
N TRP A 7 -39.14 -30.15 10.38
CA TRP A 7 -38.16 -30.64 11.38
C TRP A 7 -36.94 -31.31 10.73
N LEU A 8 -37.14 -32.07 9.66
CA LEU A 8 -36.03 -32.67 8.90
C LEU A 8 -35.16 -31.61 8.19
N SER A 9 -35.79 -30.54 7.67
CA SER A 9 -35.08 -29.43 7.04
C SER A 9 -34.30 -28.62 8.08
N LEU A 10 -34.86 -28.40 9.28
CA LEU A 10 -34.15 -27.72 10.38
C LEU A 10 -32.99 -28.56 10.94
N MET A 11 -33.16 -29.88 11.06
CA MET A 11 -32.08 -30.78 11.48
C MET A 11 -30.97 -30.89 10.42
N ALA A 12 -31.31 -30.92 9.14
CA ALA A 12 -30.32 -30.91 8.06
C ALA A 12 -29.53 -29.57 8.00
N LEU A 13 -30.23 -28.46 8.28
CA LEU A 13 -29.58 -27.13 8.36
C LEU A 13 -28.69 -27.02 9.60
N ALA A 14 -29.09 -27.54 10.74
CA ALA A 14 -28.27 -27.58 11.96
C ALA A 14 -27.06 -28.51 11.80
N PHE A 15 -27.23 -29.63 11.10
CA PHE A 15 -26.12 -30.56 10.82
C PHE A 15 -25.13 -30.01 9.80
N SER A 16 -25.59 -29.26 8.78
CA SER A 16 -24.72 -28.55 7.85
C SER A 16 -23.98 -27.39 8.50
N LEU A 17 -24.56 -26.71 9.48
CA LEU A 17 -23.89 -25.66 10.25
C LEU A 17 -22.79 -26.21 11.16
N THR A 18 -22.93 -27.41 11.71
CA THR A 18 -21.90 -28.06 12.52
C THR A 18 -20.73 -28.62 11.68
N LEU A 19 -20.99 -28.98 10.43
CA LEU A 19 -19.94 -29.44 9.51
C LEU A 19 -19.12 -28.28 8.91
N ALA A 20 -19.61 -27.05 9.01
CA ALA A 20 -18.95 -25.85 8.49
C ALA A 20 -18.04 -25.15 9.51
N GLN A 21 -17.96 -25.63 10.75
CA GLN A 21 -17.07 -25.03 11.74
C GLN A 21 -15.69 -25.68 11.71
N MET A 22 -14.67 -24.87 11.55
CA MET A 22 -13.29 -25.33 11.70
C MET A 22 -13.09 -25.88 13.12
N PRO A 23 -12.49 -27.07 13.29
CA PRO A 23 -12.15 -27.57 14.62
C PRO A 23 -11.30 -26.54 15.39
N PRO A 24 -11.58 -26.26 16.66
CA PRO A 24 -10.87 -25.24 17.44
C PRO A 24 -9.34 -25.41 17.40
N GLN A 25 -8.86 -26.64 17.42
CA GLN A 25 -7.43 -26.96 17.35
C GLN A 25 -6.78 -26.55 16.02
N MET A 26 -7.53 -26.60 14.91
CA MET A 26 -7.04 -26.13 13.61
C MET A 26 -7.09 -24.61 13.49
N ALA A 27 -8.01 -23.95 14.16
CA ALA A 27 -8.16 -22.52 14.11
C ALA A 27 -6.94 -21.78 14.72
N GLU A 28 -6.25 -22.39 15.68
CA GLU A 28 -5.07 -21.82 16.33
C GLU A 28 -3.75 -22.09 15.57
N LEU A 29 -3.80 -22.96 14.54
CA LEU A 29 -2.61 -23.21 13.73
C LEU A 29 -2.19 -21.96 12.98
N PRO A 30 -0.89 -21.64 12.93
CA PRO A 30 -0.39 -20.55 12.10
C PRO A 30 -0.71 -20.82 10.63
N LEU A 31 -0.90 -19.77 9.86
CA LEU A 31 -1.01 -19.89 8.42
C LEU A 31 0.25 -20.53 7.84
N PRO A 32 0.11 -21.53 6.94
CA PRO A 32 1.26 -22.10 6.28
C PRO A 32 1.95 -21.04 5.42
N GLN A 33 3.25 -21.00 5.50
CA GLN A 33 4.05 -20.18 4.58
C GLN A 33 4.24 -20.95 3.28
N ASP A 34 4.23 -20.23 2.17
CA ASP A 34 4.56 -20.81 0.88
C ASP A 34 6.04 -21.21 0.88
N PRO A 35 6.37 -22.52 0.69
CA PRO A 35 7.74 -23.00 0.70
C PRO A 35 8.59 -22.50 -0.49
N GLU A 36 7.96 -21.96 -1.53
CA GLU A 36 8.65 -21.38 -2.69
C GLU A 36 9.15 -19.96 -2.43
N ILE A 37 8.70 -19.32 -1.34
CA ILE A 37 9.15 -17.97 -0.96
C ILE A 37 10.30 -18.07 0.04
N LEU A 38 11.49 -17.65 -0.39
CA LEU A 38 12.61 -17.42 0.53
C LEU A 38 12.40 -16.08 1.24
N MET A 39 12.33 -16.11 2.56
CA MET A 39 12.18 -14.91 3.40
C MET A 39 13.32 -14.83 4.40
N GLY A 40 13.74 -13.59 4.71
CA GLY A 40 14.75 -13.37 5.75
C GLY A 40 14.89 -11.88 6.09
N THR A 41 15.91 -11.63 6.90
CA THR A 41 16.28 -10.27 7.32
C THR A 41 17.79 -10.12 7.20
N LEU A 42 18.25 -9.06 6.54
CA LEU A 42 19.65 -8.71 6.45
C LEU A 42 20.16 -8.20 7.81
N ASP A 43 21.47 -8.19 8.00
CA ASP A 43 22.12 -7.75 9.26
C ASP A 43 21.78 -6.29 9.64
N ASN A 44 21.46 -5.46 8.66
CA ASN A 44 21.03 -4.07 8.87
C ASN A 44 19.55 -3.90 9.22
N GLY A 45 18.74 -4.96 9.14
CA GLY A 45 17.32 -4.95 9.48
C GLY A 45 16.35 -4.97 8.30
N ILE A 46 16.82 -4.81 7.05
CA ILE A 46 15.97 -4.91 5.86
C ILE A 46 15.43 -6.33 5.72
N LYS A 47 14.11 -6.46 5.55
CA LYS A 47 13.47 -7.75 5.26
C LYS A 47 13.51 -8.03 3.77
N TYR A 48 13.60 -9.30 3.38
CA TYR A 48 13.50 -9.69 1.98
C TYR A 48 12.54 -10.85 1.77
N TYR A 49 11.94 -10.85 0.57
CA TYR A 49 11.03 -11.88 0.08
C TYR A 49 11.40 -12.19 -1.36
N ILE A 50 11.83 -13.41 -1.64
CA ILE A 50 12.33 -13.80 -2.95
C ILE A 50 11.56 -15.02 -3.42
N MET A 51 11.04 -14.97 -4.64
CA MET A 51 10.33 -16.08 -5.28
C MET A 51 10.75 -16.20 -6.73
N GLN A 52 11.19 -17.38 -7.14
CA GLN A 52 11.41 -17.68 -8.55
C GLN A 52 10.09 -17.85 -9.27
N ASN A 53 9.91 -17.16 -10.39
CA ASN A 53 8.74 -17.28 -11.25
C ASN A 53 9.14 -17.09 -12.72
N SER A 54 9.13 -18.18 -13.49
CA SER A 54 9.53 -18.16 -14.90
C SER A 54 8.48 -17.55 -15.86
N ARG A 55 7.42 -16.94 -15.36
CA ARG A 55 6.37 -16.31 -16.17
C ARG A 55 6.04 -14.90 -15.67
N PRO A 56 6.26 -13.86 -16.51
CA PRO A 56 6.83 -13.92 -17.87
C PRO A 56 8.33 -14.27 -17.85
N ALA A 57 8.79 -14.94 -18.89
CA ALA A 57 10.22 -15.28 -19.03
C ALA A 57 11.08 -14.03 -19.18
N ASN A 58 12.32 -14.10 -18.69
CA ASN A 58 13.33 -13.04 -18.75
C ASN A 58 12.88 -11.73 -18.11
N ARG A 59 12.10 -11.80 -17.04
CA ARG A 59 11.63 -10.60 -16.30
C ARG A 59 11.61 -10.87 -14.80
N ALA A 60 11.97 -9.85 -14.04
CA ALA A 60 11.76 -9.81 -12.59
C ALA A 60 11.02 -8.53 -12.21
N GLU A 61 10.16 -8.65 -11.22
CA GLU A 61 9.55 -7.54 -10.51
C GLU A 61 10.30 -7.33 -9.21
N LEU A 62 10.84 -6.14 -9.04
CA LEU A 62 11.50 -5.68 -7.83
C LEU A 62 10.59 -4.67 -7.13
N ARG A 63 10.40 -4.82 -5.83
CA ARG A 63 9.71 -3.82 -5.01
C ARG A 63 10.53 -3.45 -3.80
N LEU A 64 10.54 -2.15 -3.51
CA LEU A 64 10.93 -1.61 -2.22
C LEU A 64 9.66 -1.15 -1.52
N TYR A 65 9.38 -1.72 -0.37
CA TYR A 65 8.33 -1.30 0.54
C TYR A 65 8.97 -0.57 1.72
N VAL A 66 8.51 0.65 1.98
CA VAL A 66 8.92 1.45 3.13
C VAL A 66 7.70 1.59 4.04
N ASP A 67 7.79 1.11 5.28
CA ASP A 67 6.73 1.18 6.29
C ASP A 67 6.61 2.61 6.85
N ALA A 68 6.53 3.57 5.93
CA ALA A 68 6.40 5.00 6.18
C ALA A 68 5.56 5.64 5.07
N GLY A 69 4.53 6.35 5.47
CA GLY A 69 3.66 7.12 4.62
C GLY A 69 3.24 8.42 5.30
N SER A 70 2.21 9.06 4.80
CA SER A 70 1.78 10.38 5.25
C SER A 70 1.37 10.44 6.73
N ILE A 71 1.02 9.31 7.35
CA ILE A 71 0.65 9.25 8.78
C ILE A 71 1.80 9.66 9.70
N LEU A 72 3.04 9.51 9.24
CA LEU A 72 4.25 9.81 10.00
C LEU A 72 4.74 11.25 9.82
N GLU A 73 4.14 12.01 8.91
CA GLU A 73 4.49 13.42 8.67
C GLU A 73 4.25 14.28 9.91
N ASP A 74 5.19 15.15 10.26
CA ASP A 74 4.98 16.20 11.26
C ASP A 74 4.03 17.28 10.71
N GLU A 75 3.61 18.24 11.57
CA GLU A 75 2.66 19.27 11.16
C GLU A 75 3.16 20.19 10.04
N ASP A 76 4.48 20.30 9.91
CA ASP A 76 5.15 21.08 8.87
C ASP A 76 5.59 20.25 7.65
N GLN A 77 5.11 19.00 7.55
CA GLN A 77 5.53 18.03 6.52
C GLN A 77 4.36 17.50 5.68
N LEU A 78 3.18 18.13 5.72
CA LEU A 78 2.00 17.59 5.04
C LEU A 78 2.20 17.45 3.52
N GLY A 79 2.14 16.21 3.02
CA GLY A 79 2.38 15.85 1.63
C GLY A 79 3.83 15.49 1.29
N LEU A 80 4.76 15.56 2.27
CA LEU A 80 6.17 15.31 1.99
C LEU A 80 6.53 13.84 1.87
N ALA A 81 5.71 12.92 2.38
CA ALA A 81 5.84 11.49 2.09
C ALA A 81 5.67 11.22 0.59
N HIS A 82 4.62 11.77 -0.02
CA HIS A 82 4.36 11.66 -1.45
C HIS A 82 5.40 12.42 -2.28
N PHE A 83 5.77 13.61 -1.83
CA PHE A 83 6.84 14.37 -2.48
C PHE A 83 8.18 13.63 -2.47
N THR A 84 8.50 12.91 -1.38
CA THR A 84 9.70 12.06 -1.29
C THR A 84 9.65 10.93 -2.32
N GLU A 85 8.49 10.33 -2.56
CA GLU A 85 8.29 9.33 -3.61
C GLU A 85 8.70 9.88 -4.97
N HIS A 86 8.23 11.08 -5.35
CA HIS A 86 8.58 11.73 -6.60
C HIS A 86 10.08 12.04 -6.70
N MET A 87 10.66 12.55 -5.60
CA MET A 87 12.08 12.90 -5.58
C MET A 87 13.00 11.68 -5.77
N ALA A 88 12.56 10.48 -5.41
CA ALA A 88 13.32 9.25 -5.66
C ALA A 88 13.58 8.98 -7.15
N PHE A 89 12.79 9.56 -8.06
CA PHE A 89 12.98 9.49 -9.51
C PHE A 89 13.76 10.70 -10.07
N ASN A 90 13.93 11.75 -9.28
CA ASN A 90 14.54 13.01 -9.70
C ASN A 90 16.02 13.16 -9.33
N GLY A 91 16.65 12.09 -8.89
CA GLY A 91 18.08 12.00 -8.65
C GLY A 91 18.45 11.32 -7.35
N THR A 92 19.52 10.56 -7.43
CA THR A 92 20.15 9.85 -6.32
C THR A 92 21.66 10.07 -6.35
N THR A 93 22.40 9.47 -5.44
CA THR A 93 23.85 9.55 -5.43
C THR A 93 24.50 8.98 -6.70
N ASN A 94 23.95 7.89 -7.25
CA ASN A 94 24.52 7.21 -8.41
C ASN A 94 23.88 7.62 -9.75
N PHE A 95 22.72 8.29 -9.71
CA PHE A 95 21.95 8.67 -10.89
C PHE A 95 21.62 10.16 -10.82
N GLY A 96 22.02 10.88 -11.84
CA GLY A 96 21.63 12.28 -11.99
C GLY A 96 20.14 12.44 -12.35
N LYS A 97 19.77 13.69 -12.53
CA LYS A 97 18.44 14.09 -12.95
C LYS A 97 17.94 13.27 -14.14
N SER A 98 16.72 12.78 -14.03
CA SER A 98 16.03 12.03 -15.09
C SER A 98 16.73 10.74 -15.54
N GLU A 99 17.97 10.47 -15.14
CA GLU A 99 18.72 9.29 -15.59
C GLU A 99 18.04 7.98 -15.23
N VAL A 100 17.36 7.92 -14.07
CA VAL A 100 16.56 6.77 -13.67
C VAL A 100 15.42 6.54 -14.66
N VAL A 101 14.65 7.59 -14.94
CA VAL A 101 13.47 7.52 -15.83
C VAL A 101 13.92 7.25 -17.27
N ASP A 102 14.95 7.93 -17.75
CA ASP A 102 15.50 7.75 -19.10
C ASP A 102 16.06 6.33 -19.30
N TYR A 103 16.78 5.82 -18.30
CA TYR A 103 17.28 4.44 -18.35
C TYR A 103 16.13 3.44 -18.38
N LEU A 104 15.19 3.55 -17.45
CA LEU A 104 14.03 2.65 -17.40
C LEU A 104 13.20 2.74 -18.70
N GLY A 105 13.05 3.95 -19.26
CA GLY A 105 12.44 4.16 -20.58
C GLY A 105 13.19 3.44 -21.70
N SER A 106 14.52 3.42 -21.67
CA SER A 106 15.36 2.77 -22.68
C SER A 106 15.23 1.26 -22.72
N ILE A 107 14.86 0.62 -21.60
CA ILE A 107 14.60 -0.82 -21.51
C ILE A 107 13.10 -1.16 -21.66
N GLY A 108 12.30 -0.21 -22.15
CA GLY A 108 10.88 -0.39 -22.42
C GLY A 108 9.98 -0.27 -21.20
N MET A 109 10.50 0.30 -20.11
CA MET A 109 9.74 0.59 -18.90
C MET A 109 9.38 2.07 -18.85
N GLY A 110 8.12 2.33 -18.54
CA GLY A 110 7.62 3.68 -18.29
C GLY A 110 6.50 3.60 -17.25
N PHE A 111 6.02 4.73 -16.77
CA PHE A 111 4.93 4.79 -15.78
C PHE A 111 3.68 3.98 -16.18
N ALA A 112 3.44 3.77 -17.49
CA ALA A 112 2.35 2.91 -17.97
C ALA A 112 2.69 1.41 -18.01
N ASN A 113 3.99 1.03 -18.02
CA ASN A 113 4.44 -0.32 -18.38
C ASN A 113 5.35 -0.99 -17.33
N GLY A 114 5.37 -0.51 -16.09
CA GLY A 114 6.13 -1.24 -15.07
C GLY A 114 7.05 -0.44 -14.17
N LEU A 115 7.20 0.87 -14.42
CA LEU A 115 7.67 1.81 -13.42
C LEU A 115 6.44 2.34 -12.69
N ASN A 116 6.35 2.09 -11.41
CA ASN A 116 5.26 2.58 -10.59
C ASN A 116 5.75 2.80 -9.17
N ALA A 117 5.17 3.80 -8.52
CA ALA A 117 5.30 4.00 -7.10
C ALA A 117 3.96 4.44 -6.54
N MET A 118 3.80 4.35 -5.27
CA MET A 118 2.61 4.84 -4.57
C MET A 118 2.92 5.17 -3.13
N THR A 119 2.33 6.26 -2.67
CA THR A 119 2.32 6.64 -1.26
C THR A 119 0.91 6.52 -0.70
N SER A 120 0.80 5.81 0.42
CA SER A 120 -0.41 5.69 1.22
C SER A 120 -0.23 6.40 2.56
N TYR A 121 -1.23 6.28 3.44
CA TYR A 121 -1.08 6.75 4.81
C TYR A 121 0.06 6.06 5.56
N ASP A 122 0.17 4.74 5.43
CA ASP A 122 1.04 3.92 6.27
C ASP A 122 2.33 3.49 5.59
N PHE A 123 2.42 3.59 4.27
CA PHE A 123 3.57 3.10 3.51
C PHE A 123 3.81 3.86 2.22
N THR A 124 5.04 3.73 1.74
CA THR A 124 5.44 4.09 0.37
C THR A 124 6.03 2.84 -0.32
N MET A 125 5.70 2.61 -1.57
CA MET A 125 6.17 1.46 -2.34
C MET A 125 6.67 1.90 -3.71
N TYR A 126 7.85 1.40 -4.09
CA TYR A 126 8.44 1.54 -5.42
C TYR A 126 8.43 0.19 -6.12
N GLN A 127 8.14 0.18 -7.41
CA GLN A 127 8.07 -1.02 -8.21
C GLN A 127 8.84 -0.84 -9.52
N LEU A 128 9.73 -1.79 -9.83
CA LEU A 128 10.47 -1.86 -11.09
C LEU A 128 10.24 -3.24 -11.72
N LYS A 129 10.05 -3.27 -13.05
CA LYS A 129 10.06 -4.51 -13.84
C LYS A 129 11.27 -4.49 -14.75
N ILE A 130 12.22 -5.36 -14.51
CA ILE A 130 13.51 -5.36 -15.18
C ILE A 130 13.75 -6.66 -15.96
N PRO A 131 14.51 -6.63 -17.06
CA PRO A 131 14.93 -7.83 -17.76
C PRO A 131 15.93 -8.62 -16.92
N THR A 132 15.89 -9.94 -17.01
CA THR A 132 16.81 -10.86 -16.31
C THR A 132 17.79 -11.57 -17.26
N ASP A 133 17.63 -11.40 -18.56
CA ASP A 133 18.51 -11.93 -19.60
C ASP A 133 19.71 -11.03 -19.91
N ASP A 134 19.82 -9.88 -19.27
CA ASP A 134 20.94 -8.97 -19.31
C ASP A 134 21.39 -8.63 -17.89
N GLN A 135 22.57 -9.10 -17.51
CA GLN A 135 23.12 -8.95 -16.16
C GLN A 135 23.37 -7.49 -15.77
N GLU A 136 23.81 -6.65 -16.71
CA GLU A 136 24.04 -5.23 -16.45
C GLU A 136 22.73 -4.50 -16.11
N GLN A 137 21.68 -4.80 -16.86
CA GLN A 137 20.36 -4.21 -16.64
C GLN A 137 19.75 -4.71 -15.31
N LEU A 138 19.95 -5.99 -14.99
CA LEU A 138 19.49 -6.56 -13.74
C LEU A 138 20.15 -5.86 -12.54
N GLU A 139 21.48 -5.79 -12.53
CA GLU A 139 22.25 -5.13 -11.47
C GLU A 139 21.90 -3.64 -11.34
N LYS A 140 21.73 -2.95 -12.45
CA LYS A 140 21.32 -1.55 -12.46
C LYS A 140 19.94 -1.32 -11.87
N GLY A 141 18.99 -2.25 -12.09
CA GLY A 141 17.68 -2.23 -11.45
C GLY A 141 17.78 -2.33 -9.91
N PHE A 142 18.63 -3.24 -9.40
CA PHE A 142 18.89 -3.34 -7.97
C PHE A 142 19.56 -2.11 -7.41
N LEU A 143 20.53 -1.53 -8.12
CA LEU A 143 21.21 -0.29 -7.73
C LEU A 143 20.21 0.88 -7.64
N ILE A 144 19.35 1.06 -8.64
CA ILE A 144 18.31 2.10 -8.64
C ILE A 144 17.41 1.95 -7.40
N LEU A 145 16.91 0.74 -7.15
CA LEU A 145 15.99 0.51 -6.04
C LEU A 145 16.69 0.71 -4.68
N SER A 146 17.95 0.33 -4.54
CA SER A 146 18.74 0.56 -3.33
C SER A 146 19.05 2.05 -3.11
N ASP A 147 19.27 2.80 -4.17
CA ASP A 147 19.45 4.24 -4.08
C ASP A 147 18.16 4.97 -3.64
N MET A 148 17.00 4.52 -4.10
CA MET A 148 15.71 5.02 -3.61
C MET A 148 15.54 4.77 -2.10
N ALA A 149 16.12 3.68 -1.60
CA ALA A 149 16.03 3.31 -0.18
C ALA A 149 16.84 4.20 0.77
N ASP A 150 18.00 4.75 0.34
CA ASP A 150 18.93 5.45 1.25
C ASP A 150 19.68 6.65 0.64
N LYS A 151 19.54 6.92 -0.67
CA LYS A 151 20.45 7.86 -1.37
C LYS A 151 19.76 8.88 -2.26
N VAL A 152 18.53 9.27 -1.96
CA VAL A 152 17.83 10.33 -2.68
C VAL A 152 18.55 11.68 -2.44
N SER A 153 18.83 12.43 -3.49
CA SER A 153 19.69 13.63 -3.42
C SER A 153 18.97 14.89 -2.96
N PHE A 154 17.66 14.99 -3.19
CA PHE A 154 16.86 16.21 -2.95
C PHE A 154 17.54 17.48 -3.51
N ASP A 155 17.98 17.40 -4.76
CA ASP A 155 18.57 18.56 -5.44
C ASP A 155 17.60 19.75 -5.42
N PRO A 156 18.04 20.95 -5.00
CA PRO A 156 17.14 22.11 -4.85
C PRO A 156 16.44 22.52 -6.14
N ASP A 157 17.13 22.46 -7.28
CA ASP A 157 16.56 22.86 -8.57
C ASP A 157 15.50 21.84 -9.04
N GLU A 158 15.74 20.54 -8.80
CA GLU A 158 14.78 19.49 -9.12
C GLU A 158 13.59 19.52 -8.16
N LEU A 159 13.80 19.79 -6.88
CA LEU A 159 12.74 19.94 -5.90
C LEU A 159 11.76 21.06 -6.31
N GLU A 160 12.28 22.23 -6.75
CA GLU A 160 11.40 23.33 -7.19
C GLU A 160 10.65 23.01 -8.49
N LYS A 161 11.24 22.24 -9.40
CA LYS A 161 10.53 21.76 -10.59
C LYS A 161 9.41 20.77 -10.23
N GLU A 162 9.74 19.81 -9.37
CA GLU A 162 8.80 18.78 -8.94
C GLU A 162 7.67 19.37 -8.11
N ARG A 163 7.92 20.44 -7.35
CA ARG A 163 6.89 21.21 -6.66
C ARG A 163 5.78 21.65 -7.62
N GLY A 164 6.15 22.12 -8.81
CA GLY A 164 5.17 22.49 -9.85
C GLY A 164 4.34 21.30 -10.32
N VAL A 165 4.96 20.13 -10.50
CA VAL A 165 4.28 18.90 -10.93
C VAL A 165 3.27 18.45 -9.88
N ILE A 166 3.67 18.36 -8.62
CA ILE A 166 2.81 17.90 -7.51
C ILE A 166 1.66 18.89 -7.25
N ILE A 167 1.91 20.19 -7.39
CA ILE A 167 0.83 21.20 -7.29
C ILE A 167 -0.21 21.02 -8.40
N GLU A 168 0.22 20.70 -9.63
CA GLU A 168 -0.73 20.41 -10.72
C GLU A 168 -1.47 19.07 -10.47
N GLU A 169 -0.81 18.07 -9.92
CA GLU A 169 -1.46 16.83 -9.50
C GLU A 169 -2.52 17.10 -8.42
N TRP A 170 -2.16 17.89 -7.40
CA TRP A 170 -3.11 18.33 -6.37
C TRP A 170 -4.33 19.02 -6.99
N ARG A 171 -4.12 19.93 -7.95
CA ARG A 171 -5.21 20.63 -8.64
C ARG A 171 -6.10 19.68 -9.42
N MET A 172 -5.52 18.76 -10.18
CA MET A 172 -6.27 17.76 -10.96
C MET A 172 -7.03 16.79 -10.04
N GLY A 173 -6.41 16.40 -8.92
CA GLY A 173 -7.00 15.53 -7.93
C GLY A 173 -8.10 16.24 -7.10
N HIS A 174 -8.09 17.57 -7.00
CA HIS A 174 -9.03 18.35 -6.18
C HIS A 174 -10.37 18.61 -6.88
N ASN A 175 -10.98 17.55 -7.40
CA ASN A 175 -12.30 17.58 -8.06
C ASN A 175 -13.46 17.45 -7.05
N ALA A 176 -14.70 17.52 -7.53
CA ALA A 176 -15.91 17.43 -6.67
C ALA A 176 -15.95 16.17 -5.82
N GLN A 177 -15.53 15.02 -6.37
CA GLN A 177 -15.48 13.75 -5.65
C GLN A 177 -14.48 13.80 -4.49
N SER A 178 -13.29 14.37 -4.69
CA SER A 178 -12.28 14.48 -3.63
C SER A 178 -12.71 15.46 -2.54
N ARG A 179 -13.31 16.62 -2.89
CA ARG A 179 -13.81 17.59 -1.90
C ARG A 179 -14.92 17.01 -1.01
N ILE A 180 -15.81 16.20 -1.60
CA ILE A 180 -16.79 15.40 -0.83
C ILE A 180 -16.08 14.38 0.05
N GLY A 181 -15.12 13.63 -0.52
CA GLY A 181 -14.32 12.65 0.20
C GLY A 181 -13.60 13.22 1.42
N ASP A 182 -12.97 14.38 1.28
CA ASP A 182 -12.30 15.10 2.37
C ASP A 182 -13.25 15.46 3.52
N THR A 183 -14.47 15.91 3.17
CA THR A 183 -15.50 16.22 4.15
C THR A 183 -15.97 14.99 4.91
N VAL A 184 -16.17 13.87 4.21
CA VAL A 184 -16.57 12.58 4.79
C VAL A 184 -15.45 12.01 5.65
N SER A 185 -14.20 12.04 5.17
CA SER A 185 -13.02 11.49 5.87
C SER A 185 -12.77 12.18 7.20
N LYS A 186 -12.96 13.49 7.30
CA LYS A 186 -12.85 14.25 8.56
C LYS A 186 -13.83 13.77 9.64
N VAL A 187 -15.03 13.34 9.24
CA VAL A 187 -16.00 12.78 10.17
C VAL A 187 -15.72 11.32 10.47
N ARG A 188 -15.36 10.53 9.45
CA ARG A 188 -15.06 9.10 9.58
C ARG A 188 -13.86 8.88 10.48
N PHE A 189 -12.77 9.60 10.25
CA PHE A 189 -11.52 9.47 11.00
C PHE A 189 -11.35 10.51 12.13
N ALA A 190 -12.45 11.15 12.56
CA ALA A 190 -12.38 12.16 13.60
C ALA A 190 -11.77 11.62 14.90
N GLY A 191 -10.80 12.36 15.45
CA GLY A 191 -10.02 11.93 16.62
C GLY A 191 -8.81 11.08 16.28
N SER A 192 -8.61 10.75 15.00
CA SER A 192 -7.41 10.09 14.51
C SER A 192 -6.59 11.03 13.62
N ARG A 193 -5.31 10.77 13.54
CA ARG A 193 -4.36 11.45 12.66
C ARG A 193 -4.69 11.24 11.17
N TYR A 194 -5.32 10.12 10.82
CA TYR A 194 -5.82 9.84 9.45
C TYR A 194 -6.79 10.90 8.92
N ALA A 195 -7.47 11.64 9.78
CA ALA A 195 -8.36 12.75 9.36
C ALA A 195 -7.62 13.93 8.72
N THR A 196 -6.32 14.07 8.95
CA THR A 196 -5.53 15.26 8.59
C THR A 196 -4.25 14.94 7.83
N ARG A 197 -3.97 13.68 7.52
CA ARG A 197 -2.72 13.23 6.87
C ARG A 197 -2.99 12.63 5.49
N MET A 198 -3.74 13.36 4.64
CA MET A 198 -3.93 12.95 3.23
C MET A 198 -2.58 12.89 2.52
N PRO A 199 -2.25 11.80 1.80
CA PRO A 199 -0.95 11.63 1.16
C PRO A 199 -0.54 12.78 0.22
N ILE A 200 -1.50 13.34 -0.52
CA ILE A 200 -1.23 14.47 -1.42
C ILE A 200 -0.90 15.78 -0.67
N GLY A 201 -1.15 15.84 0.65
CA GLY A 201 -0.92 17.03 1.45
C GLY A 201 -1.92 18.16 1.23
N THR A 202 -1.49 19.38 1.57
CA THR A 202 -2.29 20.61 1.40
C THR A 202 -1.59 21.56 0.44
N TYR A 203 -2.35 22.39 -0.27
CA TYR A 203 -1.79 23.42 -1.15
C TYR A 203 -0.83 24.36 -0.39
N GLU A 204 -1.18 24.73 0.83
CA GLU A 204 -0.35 25.59 1.67
C GLU A 204 1.01 24.92 1.97
N SER A 205 1.00 23.68 2.47
CA SER A 205 2.22 22.95 2.75
C SER A 205 3.07 22.77 1.50
N LEU A 206 2.50 22.32 0.39
CA LEU A 206 3.21 22.08 -0.86
C LEU A 206 3.88 23.33 -1.43
N THR A 207 3.32 24.52 -1.19
CA THR A 207 3.87 25.79 -1.69
C THR A 207 4.86 26.45 -0.75
N THR A 208 4.93 26.06 0.52
CA THR A 208 5.71 26.78 1.54
C THR A 208 6.80 25.96 2.20
N PHE A 209 6.81 24.61 2.07
CA PHE A 209 7.83 23.82 2.72
C PHE A 209 9.24 24.09 2.21
N GLU A 210 10.19 24.01 3.09
CA GLU A 210 11.61 24.15 2.79
C GLU A 210 12.28 22.77 2.62
N ARG A 211 13.37 22.71 1.88
CA ARG A 211 14.11 21.47 1.59
C ARG A 211 14.42 20.65 2.88
N ASP A 212 14.79 21.31 3.95
CA ASP A 212 15.18 20.63 5.20
C ASP A 212 14.03 19.82 5.82
N GLN A 213 12.78 20.18 5.55
CA GLN A 213 11.61 19.46 6.07
C GLN A 213 11.43 18.12 5.36
N ILE A 214 11.61 18.07 4.03
CA ILE A 214 11.52 16.80 3.28
C ILE A 214 12.75 15.91 3.52
N VAL A 215 13.93 16.48 3.64
CA VAL A 215 15.16 15.76 4.00
C VAL A 215 14.98 15.11 5.37
N ARG A 216 14.46 15.86 6.38
CA ARG A 216 14.16 15.33 7.71
C ARG A 216 13.18 14.15 7.65
N PHE A 217 12.10 14.24 6.84
CA PHE A 217 11.17 13.14 6.65
C PHE A 217 11.87 11.89 6.11
N TYR A 218 12.70 12.05 5.10
CA TYR A 218 13.45 10.94 4.50
C TYR A 218 14.45 10.33 5.50
N GLU A 219 15.22 11.16 6.20
CA GLU A 219 16.19 10.69 7.20
C GLU A 219 15.54 9.98 8.38
N ASP A 220 14.36 10.45 8.84
CA ASP A 220 13.63 9.82 9.93
C ASP A 220 13.05 8.46 9.55
N TRP A 221 12.58 8.29 8.31
CA TRP A 221 11.69 7.19 7.96
C TRP A 221 12.23 6.24 6.88
N TYR A 222 13.15 6.66 6.00
CA TYR A 222 13.79 5.77 5.03
C TYR A 222 15.01 5.12 5.65
N ARG A 223 14.77 4.03 6.36
CA ARG A 223 15.79 3.31 7.12
C ARG A 223 15.54 1.81 7.09
N PRO A 224 16.62 1.00 7.21
CA PRO A 224 16.58 -0.45 7.03
C PRO A 224 15.50 -1.19 7.82
N ASP A 225 15.28 -0.84 9.08
CA ASP A 225 14.31 -1.52 9.96
C ASP A 225 12.84 -1.29 9.56
N LEU A 226 12.57 -0.30 8.70
CA LEU A 226 11.25 -0.03 8.13
C LEU A 226 11.14 -0.44 6.65
N GLN A 227 12.15 -1.10 6.09
CA GLN A 227 12.19 -1.44 4.68
C GLN A 227 12.06 -2.94 4.43
N SER A 228 11.44 -3.27 3.31
CA SER A 228 11.36 -4.64 2.80
C SER A 228 11.60 -4.65 1.30
N VAL A 229 12.36 -5.63 0.83
CA VAL A 229 12.65 -5.84 -0.59
C VAL A 229 11.95 -7.11 -1.06
N VAL A 230 11.21 -7.01 -2.15
CA VAL A 230 10.55 -8.15 -2.79
C VAL A 230 11.14 -8.36 -4.17
N VAL A 231 11.54 -9.57 -4.48
CA VAL A 231 12.06 -9.99 -5.79
C VAL A 231 11.27 -11.19 -6.29
N ILE A 232 10.52 -11.00 -7.36
CA ILE A 232 9.74 -12.08 -7.97
C ILE A 232 10.01 -12.10 -9.47
N GLY A 233 10.50 -13.21 -10.00
CA GLY A 233 10.74 -13.30 -11.45
C GLY A 233 11.55 -14.49 -11.90
N ASP A 234 11.91 -14.43 -13.17
CA ASP A 234 12.71 -15.46 -13.84
C ASP A 234 14.20 -15.29 -13.49
N LEU A 235 14.52 -15.60 -12.24
CA LEU A 235 15.83 -15.47 -11.63
C LEU A 235 15.97 -16.53 -10.55
N GLU A 236 17.13 -17.21 -10.51
CA GLU A 236 17.44 -18.19 -9.46
C GLU A 236 17.46 -17.51 -8.08
N VAL A 237 16.87 -18.16 -7.08
CA VAL A 237 16.70 -17.61 -5.74
C VAL A 237 18.02 -17.17 -5.10
N GLU A 238 19.07 -17.99 -5.25
CA GLU A 238 20.41 -17.70 -4.72
C GLU A 238 21.05 -16.48 -5.40
N ALA A 239 20.84 -16.33 -6.71
CA ALA A 239 21.34 -15.16 -7.45
C ALA A 239 20.60 -13.89 -7.02
N ALA A 240 19.28 -13.95 -6.84
CA ALA A 240 18.49 -12.86 -6.34
C ALA A 240 18.91 -12.44 -4.92
N LEU A 241 19.13 -13.42 -4.03
CA LEU A 241 19.61 -13.16 -2.67
C LEU A 241 20.98 -12.46 -2.66
N ALA A 242 21.92 -12.93 -3.48
CA ALA A 242 23.24 -12.31 -3.59
C ALA A 242 23.18 -10.84 -4.04
N LEU A 243 22.24 -10.50 -4.95
CA LEU A 243 22.01 -9.12 -5.36
C LEU A 243 21.36 -8.29 -4.23
N VAL A 244 20.38 -8.84 -3.52
CA VAL A 244 19.79 -8.17 -2.34
C VAL A 244 20.86 -7.89 -1.29
N GLU A 245 21.71 -8.88 -0.94
CA GLU A 245 22.81 -8.71 0.02
C GLU A 245 23.81 -7.65 -0.44
N THR A 246 24.17 -7.66 -1.73
CA THR A 246 25.13 -6.71 -2.30
C THR A 246 24.63 -5.27 -2.25
N TYR A 247 23.42 -5.01 -2.70
CA TYR A 247 22.92 -3.65 -2.88
C TYR A 247 22.23 -3.09 -1.64
N PHE A 248 21.50 -3.92 -0.91
CA PHE A 248 20.76 -3.47 0.27
C PHE A 248 21.47 -3.75 1.59
N GLY A 249 22.33 -4.78 1.63
CA GLY A 249 23.13 -5.08 2.83
C GLY A 249 24.15 -4.02 3.18
N ALA A 250 24.57 -3.21 2.20
CA ALA A 250 25.49 -2.10 2.39
C ALA A 250 24.84 -0.83 3.00
N ILE A 251 23.51 -0.76 3.05
CA ILE A 251 22.79 0.40 3.64
C ILE A 251 23.01 0.39 5.16
N PRO A 252 23.51 1.49 5.76
CA PRO A 252 23.82 1.52 7.18
C PRO A 252 22.53 1.52 8.03
N ALA A 253 22.52 0.74 9.10
CA ALA A 253 21.48 0.84 10.11
C ALA A 253 21.54 2.22 10.80
N ARG A 254 20.38 2.78 11.15
CA ARG A 254 20.32 4.07 11.85
C ARG A 254 20.59 3.89 13.35
N GLU A 255 21.46 4.71 13.90
CA GLU A 255 21.68 4.79 15.33
C GLU A 255 20.56 5.60 16.00
N ASN A 256 19.95 5.06 17.06
CA ASN A 256 18.88 5.70 17.82
C ASN A 256 17.73 6.23 16.93
N PRO A 257 17.12 5.39 16.11
CA PRO A 257 16.10 5.83 15.16
C PRO A 257 14.86 6.37 15.90
N ARG A 258 14.20 7.35 15.31
CA ARG A 258 12.91 7.85 15.79
C ARG A 258 11.91 6.69 15.88
N PRO A 259 11.19 6.47 17.00
CA PRO A 259 10.20 5.41 17.10
C PRO A 259 9.10 5.58 16.06
N ARG A 260 8.74 4.48 15.35
CA ARG A 260 7.57 4.48 14.49
C ARG A 260 6.33 4.28 15.35
N GLU A 261 5.54 5.32 15.47
CA GLU A 261 4.29 5.28 16.20
C GLU A 261 3.19 4.62 15.33
N VAL A 262 2.28 3.92 15.98
CA VAL A 262 1.06 3.38 15.39
C VAL A 262 -0.11 4.26 15.83
N PHE A 263 -0.86 4.77 14.86
CA PHE A 263 -1.99 5.65 15.12
C PHE A 263 -3.29 4.88 14.93
N GLU A 264 -4.12 4.88 15.95
CA GLU A 264 -5.41 4.21 15.90
C GLU A 264 -6.51 5.13 15.36
N VAL A 265 -7.55 4.53 14.81
CA VAL A 265 -8.82 5.19 14.54
C VAL A 265 -9.75 4.86 15.71
N PRO A 266 -10.12 5.85 16.55
CA PRO A 266 -10.95 5.60 17.72
C PRO A 266 -12.32 5.02 17.33
N SER A 267 -12.76 3.97 18.04
CA SER A 267 -14.12 3.45 17.87
C SER A 267 -15.14 4.48 18.37
N HIS A 268 -16.28 4.54 17.68
CA HIS A 268 -17.36 5.47 18.01
C HIS A 268 -18.65 4.71 18.34
N PRO A 269 -19.07 4.68 19.61
CA PRO A 269 -20.26 3.93 20.02
C PRO A 269 -21.57 4.54 19.50
N ALA A 270 -21.57 5.81 19.09
CA ALA A 270 -22.72 6.49 18.53
C ALA A 270 -22.61 6.59 17.00
N ALA A 271 -23.75 6.40 16.32
CA ALA A 271 -23.81 6.63 14.88
C ALA A 271 -23.43 8.08 14.55
N ARG A 272 -22.63 8.25 13.52
CA ARG A 272 -22.26 9.54 12.94
C ARG A 272 -22.95 9.69 11.59
N ALA A 273 -23.32 10.89 11.25
CA ALA A 273 -23.84 11.23 9.93
C ALA A 273 -23.15 12.49 9.40
N VAL A 274 -22.88 12.51 8.13
CA VAL A 274 -22.36 13.66 7.41
C VAL A 274 -23.14 13.84 6.12
N VAL A 275 -23.46 15.08 5.81
CA VAL A 275 -23.99 15.48 4.51
C VAL A 275 -22.95 16.37 3.85
N ALA A 276 -22.38 15.87 2.78
CA ALA A 276 -21.41 16.62 1.97
C ALA A 276 -22.07 16.96 0.62
N THR A 277 -21.96 18.22 0.21
CA THR A 277 -22.52 18.70 -1.07
C THR A 277 -21.46 19.45 -1.84
N ASP A 278 -21.47 19.27 -3.15
CA ASP A 278 -20.62 20.02 -4.06
C ASP A 278 -21.41 20.37 -5.33
N PRO A 279 -21.36 21.60 -5.83
CA PRO A 279 -22.16 22.02 -6.98
C PRO A 279 -21.78 21.36 -8.30
N GLU A 280 -20.57 20.79 -8.37
CA GLU A 280 -20.07 20.09 -9.56
C GLU A 280 -20.29 18.56 -9.49
N TYR A 281 -20.81 18.04 -8.36
CA TYR A 281 -21.08 16.62 -8.20
C TYR A 281 -22.48 16.26 -8.68
N PRO A 282 -22.63 15.53 -9.79
CA PRO A 282 -23.93 15.37 -10.47
C PRO A 282 -24.81 14.27 -9.86
N TYR A 283 -24.32 13.53 -8.86
CA TYR A 283 -25.02 12.37 -8.31
C TYR A 283 -25.41 12.59 -6.85
N SER A 284 -26.45 11.87 -6.42
CA SER A 284 -26.77 11.71 -4.99
C SER A 284 -26.37 10.30 -4.57
N THR A 285 -25.55 10.20 -3.54
CA THR A 285 -25.09 8.92 -3.01
C THR A 285 -25.40 8.87 -1.52
N ILE A 286 -25.94 7.76 -1.06
CA ILE A 286 -26.09 7.44 0.36
C ILE A 286 -25.22 6.23 0.63
N SER A 287 -24.35 6.34 1.62
CA SER A 287 -23.54 5.22 2.09
C SER A 287 -23.71 5.01 3.59
N ALA A 288 -23.69 3.76 4.00
CA ALA A 288 -23.64 3.36 5.41
C ALA A 288 -22.43 2.45 5.59
N SER A 289 -21.60 2.74 6.60
CA SER A 289 -20.40 1.97 6.90
C SER A 289 -20.38 1.59 8.37
N TRP A 290 -19.81 0.43 8.64
CA TRP A 290 -19.54 -0.07 10.00
C TRP A 290 -18.06 -0.34 10.12
N ASP A 291 -17.41 0.35 11.03
CA ASP A 291 -16.01 0.11 11.32
C ASP A 291 -15.86 -1.15 12.18
N ARG A 292 -14.79 -1.88 11.96
CA ARG A 292 -14.41 -3.09 12.69
C ARG A 292 -12.96 -2.98 13.11
N ASP A 293 -12.59 -3.74 14.12
CA ASP A 293 -11.19 -3.87 14.51
C ASP A 293 -10.38 -4.46 13.34
N ALA A 294 -9.16 -4.00 13.19
CA ALA A 294 -8.24 -4.53 12.19
C ALA A 294 -7.99 -6.02 12.45
N THR A 295 -8.16 -6.82 11.42
CA THR A 295 -7.88 -8.27 11.50
C THR A 295 -6.50 -8.54 10.94
N THR A 296 -5.62 -9.12 11.75
CA THR A 296 -4.34 -9.63 11.28
C THR A 296 -4.50 -11.11 10.91
N PHE A 297 -4.05 -11.48 9.72
CA PHE A 297 -4.07 -12.87 9.26
C PHE A 297 -2.86 -13.61 9.82
N GLN A 298 -2.99 -14.24 10.98
CA GLN A 298 -1.92 -15.01 11.60
C GLN A 298 -2.23 -16.49 11.68
N THR A 299 -3.51 -16.84 11.77
CA THR A 299 -3.95 -18.22 11.98
C THR A 299 -4.90 -18.71 10.89
N MET A 300 -5.03 -20.03 10.78
CA MET A 300 -6.03 -20.67 9.94
C MET A 300 -7.45 -20.23 10.31
N GLY A 301 -7.70 -19.92 11.57
CA GLY A 301 -8.99 -19.40 12.05
C GLY A 301 -9.29 -18.00 11.52
N ASP A 302 -8.28 -17.13 11.44
CA ASP A 302 -8.42 -15.78 10.86
C ASP A 302 -8.77 -15.88 9.37
N TYR A 303 -8.02 -16.68 8.63
CA TYR A 303 -8.25 -16.92 7.20
C TYR A 303 -9.64 -17.53 6.93
N TYR A 304 -10.02 -18.53 7.72
CA TYR A 304 -11.34 -19.18 7.59
C TYR A 304 -12.49 -18.20 7.86
N ARG A 305 -12.35 -17.32 8.85
CA ARG A 305 -13.32 -16.26 9.16
C ARG A 305 -13.47 -15.28 8.00
N ASP A 306 -12.34 -14.83 7.44
CA ASP A 306 -12.33 -13.94 6.29
C ASP A 306 -13.00 -14.56 5.05
N LEU A 307 -12.72 -15.83 4.75
CA LEU A 307 -13.40 -16.56 3.67
C LEU A 307 -14.92 -16.61 3.85
N HIS A 308 -15.39 -16.81 5.08
CA HIS A 308 -16.83 -16.81 5.36
C HIS A 308 -17.45 -15.44 5.18
N GLU A 309 -16.76 -14.40 5.62
CA GLU A 309 -17.20 -13.02 5.42
C GLU A 309 -17.25 -12.66 3.94
N GLN A 310 -16.22 -13.00 3.17
CA GLN A 310 -16.20 -12.78 1.72
C GLN A 310 -17.34 -13.51 1.01
N LEU A 311 -17.57 -14.78 1.35
CA LEU A 311 -18.70 -15.55 0.81
C LEU A 311 -20.05 -14.92 1.17
N PHE A 312 -20.21 -14.49 2.43
CA PHE A 312 -21.43 -13.81 2.86
C PHE A 312 -21.68 -12.53 2.06
N PHE A 313 -20.66 -11.67 1.92
CA PHE A 313 -20.80 -10.43 1.18
C PHE A 313 -21.01 -10.66 -0.32
N ASN A 314 -20.37 -11.66 -0.91
CA ASN A 314 -20.62 -12.03 -2.31
C ASN A 314 -22.07 -12.49 -2.51
N MET A 315 -22.60 -13.32 -1.61
CA MET A 315 -24.00 -13.75 -1.66
C MET A 315 -24.97 -12.59 -1.43
N LEU A 316 -24.68 -11.71 -0.49
CA LEU A 316 -25.47 -10.50 -0.22
C LEU A 316 -25.50 -9.59 -1.43
N ASN A 317 -24.33 -9.29 -2.02
CA ASN A 317 -24.22 -8.45 -3.20
C ASN A 317 -25.00 -9.04 -4.39
N ALA A 318 -24.87 -10.35 -4.62
CA ALA A 318 -25.67 -11.02 -5.66
C ALA A 318 -27.18 -10.84 -5.46
N ARG A 319 -27.66 -10.88 -4.20
CA ARG A 319 -29.09 -10.62 -3.89
C ARG A 319 -29.47 -9.15 -4.09
N LEU A 320 -28.60 -8.22 -3.73
CA LEU A 320 -28.83 -6.79 -3.96
C LEU A 320 -28.85 -6.48 -5.47
N GLU A 321 -27.97 -7.11 -6.24
CA GLU A 321 -27.95 -7.03 -7.70
C GLU A 321 -29.26 -7.50 -8.35
N GLU A 322 -29.87 -8.58 -7.85
CA GLU A 322 -31.18 -9.03 -8.30
C GLU A 322 -32.27 -7.96 -8.07
N LEU A 323 -32.23 -7.26 -6.93
CA LEU A 323 -33.19 -6.20 -6.60
C LEU A 323 -33.05 -4.98 -7.51
N ILE A 324 -31.82 -4.62 -7.92
CA ILE A 324 -31.55 -3.51 -8.86
C ILE A 324 -32.14 -3.79 -10.25
N GLN A 325 -32.29 -5.08 -10.62
CA GLN A 325 -32.83 -5.49 -11.91
C GLN A 325 -34.35 -5.56 -11.96
N GLU A 326 -35.04 -5.32 -10.85
CA GLU A 326 -36.50 -5.23 -10.82
C GLU A 326 -37.00 -4.00 -11.61
N GLU A 327 -38.25 -4.03 -12.08
CA GLU A 327 -38.86 -2.93 -12.86
C GLU A 327 -38.93 -1.61 -12.08
N ASP A 328 -39.07 -1.67 -10.74
CA ASP A 328 -39.07 -0.54 -9.84
C ASP A 328 -38.11 -0.83 -8.65
N PRO A 329 -36.81 -0.64 -8.83
CA PRO A 329 -35.82 -1.00 -7.83
C PRO A 329 -35.96 -0.12 -6.58
N PRO A 330 -35.74 -0.69 -5.37
CA PRO A 330 -35.90 0.03 -4.10
C PRO A 330 -34.78 1.04 -3.80
N PHE A 331 -33.67 1.00 -4.56
CA PHE A 331 -32.52 1.90 -4.42
C PHE A 331 -31.75 2.04 -5.73
#